data_9e98f77370543abc3b6c5f0b407a346e
#
_entry.id   9e98f77370543abc3b6c5f0b407a346e
#
_cell.length_a   1.000
_cell.length_b   1.000
_cell.length_c   1.000
_cell.angle_alpha   90.00
_cell.angle_beta   90.00
_cell.angle_gamma   90.00
#
_symmetry.space_group_name_H-M   'P 1'
#
loop_
_entity.id
_entity.type
_entity.pdbx_description
1 polymer ?
#
loop_
_entity_poly.entity_id
_entity_poly.type
_entity_poly.pdbx_seq_one_letter_code
_entity_poly.pdbx_strand_id
1 'polypeptide(L)'
;MAAQDQVIPYAEAALKGPIPGESLANDPDSPYPFEKAPEFSTLKAANEYIFEKIIDEEIYVKLMEQLAQEVSIMEITQVLLFEGFNQGKWNPDLMVLLIEPTAYMLMAL
;
A
#
# COMPACT_ATOMS: atom_id res chain seq x y z
N MET A 1 -15.55 6.87 -15.70
CA MET A 1 -16.15 5.81 -14.89
C MET A 1 -15.52 4.46 -15.10
N ALA A 2 -14.88 4.24 -16.24
CA ALA A 2 -14.25 2.92 -16.45
C ALA A 2 -13.24 2.56 -15.37
N ALA A 3 -12.39 3.51 -14.97
CA ALA A 3 -11.43 3.27 -13.91
C ALA A 3 -12.12 2.97 -12.58
N GLN A 4 -13.20 3.68 -12.30
CA GLN A 4 -13.95 3.46 -11.07
C GLN A 4 -14.68 2.13 -11.12
N ASP A 5 -15.21 1.77 -12.28
CA ASP A 5 -15.88 0.49 -12.46
C ASP A 5 -14.92 -0.69 -12.27
N GLN A 6 -13.64 -0.48 -12.61
CA GLN A 6 -12.63 -1.50 -12.42
C GLN A 6 -12.16 -1.56 -10.97
N VAL A 7 -12.02 -0.41 -10.33
CA VAL A 7 -11.53 -0.34 -8.96
C VAL A 7 -12.58 -0.85 -7.97
N ILE A 8 -13.82 -0.46 -8.15
CA ILE A 8 -14.87 -0.85 -7.21
C ILE A 8 -15.10 -2.36 -7.18
N PRO A 9 -15.27 -3.04 -8.31
CA PRO A 9 -15.42 -4.49 -8.27
C PRO A 9 -14.23 -5.19 -7.67
N TYR A 10 -13.04 -4.69 -7.96
CA TYR A 10 -11.84 -5.27 -7.39
C TYR A 10 -11.80 -5.10 -5.87
N ALA A 11 -12.11 -3.90 -5.40
CA ALA A 11 -12.15 -3.61 -3.98
C ALA A 11 -13.24 -4.41 -3.28
N GLU A 12 -14.39 -4.57 -3.92
CA GLU A 12 -15.45 -5.39 -3.36
C GLU A 12 -15.03 -6.85 -3.25
N ALA A 13 -14.37 -7.39 -4.24
CA ALA A 13 -13.88 -8.75 -4.19
C ALA A 13 -12.88 -8.92 -3.05
N ALA A 14 -12.05 -7.90 -2.81
CA ALA A 14 -11.07 -7.95 -1.75
C ALA A 14 -11.67 -7.72 -0.37
N LEU A 15 -12.61 -6.80 -0.25
CA LEU A 15 -13.11 -6.35 1.05
C LEU A 15 -14.36 -7.07 1.51
N LYS A 16 -15.22 -7.44 0.60
CA LYS A 16 -16.41 -8.23 0.95
C LYS A 16 -16.04 -9.65 1.27
N GLY A 17 -14.83 -10.00 0.91
CA GLY A 17 -14.36 -11.29 1.28
C GLY A 17 -15.27 -12.39 0.79
N PRO A 18 -16.38 -12.62 1.40
CA PRO A 18 -17.04 -13.89 1.22
C PRO A 18 -17.77 -13.99 -0.10
N ILE A 19 -17.02 -14.03 -1.14
CA ILE A 19 -17.51 -14.79 -2.25
C ILE A 19 -17.48 -16.25 -1.77
N PRO A 20 -18.45 -17.06 -2.17
CA PRO A 20 -18.59 -18.38 -1.58
C PRO A 20 -17.34 -19.25 -1.63
N GLY A 21 -16.62 -19.19 -2.74
CA GLY A 21 -15.41 -19.98 -2.85
C GLY A 21 -14.30 -19.51 -1.93
N GLU A 22 -14.22 -18.21 -1.72
CA GLU A 22 -13.21 -17.61 -0.89
C GLU A 22 -13.39 -17.97 0.58
N SER A 23 -14.62 -17.94 1.05
CA SER A 23 -14.92 -18.31 2.41
C SER A 23 -14.44 -19.71 2.75
N LEU A 24 -14.55 -20.59 1.79
CA LEU A 24 -14.14 -21.97 1.98
C LEU A 24 -12.64 -22.15 1.83
N ALA A 25 -12.04 -21.32 0.99
CA ALA A 25 -10.61 -21.39 0.73
C ALA A 25 -9.79 -20.66 1.77
N ASN A 26 -10.38 -19.66 2.41
CA ASN A 26 -9.65 -18.86 3.38
C ASN A 26 -9.69 -19.54 4.75
N ASP A 27 -8.54 -20.11 5.11
CA ASP A 27 -8.38 -20.74 6.41
C ASP A 27 -8.48 -19.66 7.50
N PRO A 28 -9.35 -19.85 8.50
CA PRO A 28 -9.41 -18.89 9.61
C PRO A 28 -8.08 -18.68 10.31
N ASP A 29 -7.20 -19.66 10.26
CA ASP A 29 -5.87 -19.56 10.86
C ASP A 29 -4.88 -18.84 9.96
N SER A 30 -5.26 -18.57 8.70
CA SER A 30 -4.40 -17.90 7.71
C SER A 30 -5.21 -16.89 6.92
N PRO A 31 -5.71 -15.84 7.57
CA PRO A 31 -6.49 -14.82 6.87
C PRO A 31 -5.62 -14.06 5.88
N TYR A 32 -6.24 -13.48 4.86
CA TYR A 32 -5.53 -12.59 3.96
C TYR A 32 -4.99 -11.39 4.73
N PRO A 33 -3.88 -10.77 4.27
CA PRO A 33 -3.30 -9.63 4.98
C PRO A 33 -4.29 -8.50 5.27
N PHE A 34 -5.19 -8.19 4.34
CA PHE A 34 -6.16 -7.11 4.54
C PHE A 34 -7.26 -7.49 5.52
N GLU A 35 -7.39 -8.76 5.89
CA GLU A 35 -8.37 -9.21 6.87
C GLU A 35 -7.84 -9.14 8.30
N LYS A 36 -6.53 -8.99 8.44
CA LYS A 36 -5.89 -8.86 9.75
C LYS A 36 -5.93 -7.41 10.22
N ALA A 37 -5.78 -7.21 11.51
CA ALA A 37 -5.55 -5.87 12.01
C ALA A 37 -4.28 -5.32 11.36
N PRO A 38 -4.28 -4.06 10.90
CA PRO A 38 -3.09 -3.50 10.27
C PRO A 38 -1.93 -3.41 11.25
N GLU A 39 -0.73 -3.60 10.74
CA GLU A 39 0.47 -3.53 11.55
C GLU A 39 0.66 -2.11 12.11
N PHE A 40 0.36 -1.10 11.32
CA PHE A 40 0.47 0.29 11.73
C PHE A 40 -0.90 0.93 11.71
N SER A 41 -1.29 1.47 12.86
CA SER A 41 -2.60 2.11 13.01
C SER A 41 -2.52 3.62 13.15
N THR A 42 -1.31 4.17 13.28
CA THR A 42 -1.13 5.62 13.40
C THR A 42 -0.31 6.14 12.24
N LEU A 43 -0.58 7.39 11.87
CA LEU A 43 0.15 8.07 10.81
C LEU A 43 1.64 8.16 11.14
N LYS A 44 1.95 8.46 12.39
CA LYS A 44 3.35 8.60 12.82
C LYS A 44 4.13 7.31 12.64
N ALA A 45 3.58 6.19 13.12
CA ALA A 45 4.27 4.91 13.03
C ALA A 45 4.44 4.47 11.58
N ALA A 46 3.41 4.68 10.77
CA ALA A 46 3.49 4.33 9.35
C ALA A 46 4.50 5.19 8.61
N ASN A 47 4.55 6.49 8.90
CA ASN A 47 5.53 7.37 8.29
C ASN A 47 6.96 6.99 8.66
N GLU A 48 7.20 6.62 9.90
CA GLU A 48 8.52 6.18 10.34
C GLU A 48 8.94 4.91 9.59
N TYR A 49 8.02 3.97 9.45
CA TYR A 49 8.28 2.75 8.70
C TYR A 49 8.63 3.05 7.24
N ILE A 50 7.84 3.92 6.60
CA ILE A 50 8.09 4.28 5.21
C ILE A 50 9.44 4.98 5.06
N PHE A 51 9.75 5.89 5.97
CA PHE A 51 11.03 6.60 5.96
C PHE A 51 12.19 5.63 6.05
N GLU A 52 12.14 4.69 7.01
CA GLU A 52 13.19 3.69 7.16
C GLU A 52 13.34 2.83 5.90
N LYS A 53 12.21 2.52 5.27
CA LYS A 53 12.24 1.74 4.04
C LYS A 53 12.86 2.51 2.89
N ILE A 54 12.52 3.79 2.78
CA ILE A 54 13.05 4.63 1.70
C ILE A 54 14.55 4.83 1.82
N ILE A 55 15.07 4.98 3.04
CA ILE A 55 16.50 5.18 3.24
C ILE A 55 17.30 3.88 3.25
N ASP A 56 16.65 2.74 3.21
CA ASP A 56 17.34 1.47 3.03
C ASP A 56 18.14 1.51 1.73
N GLU A 57 19.40 1.13 1.81
CA GLU A 57 20.32 1.33 0.68
C GLU A 57 19.81 0.69 -0.62
N GLU A 58 19.32 -0.53 -0.56
CA GLU A 58 18.84 -1.22 -1.75
C GLU A 58 17.61 -0.54 -2.33
N ILE A 59 16.69 -0.14 -1.47
CA ILE A 59 15.45 0.51 -1.90
C ILE A 59 15.74 1.91 -2.42
N TYR A 60 16.63 2.63 -1.73
CA TYR A 60 17.03 3.97 -2.15
C TYR A 60 17.59 3.97 -3.58
N VAL A 61 18.48 3.04 -3.88
CA VAL A 61 19.06 2.93 -5.21
C VAL A 61 17.98 2.67 -6.26
N LYS A 62 17.05 1.77 -5.96
CA LYS A 62 15.97 1.48 -6.89
C LYS A 62 15.06 2.69 -7.12
N LEU A 63 14.78 3.43 -6.06
CA LEU A 63 13.96 4.64 -6.17
C LEU A 63 14.65 5.69 -7.01
N MET A 64 15.94 5.89 -6.79
CA MET A 64 16.71 6.84 -7.56
C MET A 64 16.76 6.47 -9.04
N GLU A 65 16.87 5.18 -9.34
CA GLU A 65 16.82 4.71 -10.72
C GLU A 65 15.48 5.01 -11.37
N GLN A 66 14.38 4.80 -10.65
CA GLN A 66 13.06 5.09 -11.18
C GLN A 66 12.88 6.59 -11.42
N LEU A 67 13.34 7.41 -10.49
CA LEU A 67 13.27 8.86 -10.67
C LEU A 67 14.12 9.32 -11.85
N ALA A 68 15.28 8.71 -12.06
CA ALA A 68 16.12 9.02 -13.19
C ALA A 68 15.47 8.62 -14.51
N GLN A 69 14.59 7.63 -14.50
CA GLN A 69 13.82 7.21 -15.68
C GLN A 69 12.54 8.02 -15.85
N GLU A 70 12.39 9.09 -15.08
CA GLU A 70 11.25 9.98 -15.16
C GLU A 70 9.92 9.36 -14.74
N VAL A 71 9.96 8.31 -13.92
CA VAL A 71 8.75 7.78 -13.30
C VAL A 71 8.24 8.83 -12.32
N SER A 72 6.95 9.13 -12.35
CA SER A 72 6.42 10.20 -11.52
C SER A 72 6.45 9.83 -10.04
N ILE A 73 6.66 10.84 -9.20
CA ILE A 73 6.67 10.66 -7.76
C ILE A 73 5.34 10.11 -7.26
N MET A 74 4.24 10.57 -7.83
CA MET A 74 2.92 10.07 -7.44
C MET A 74 2.74 8.60 -7.78
N GLU A 75 3.26 8.19 -8.91
CA GLU A 75 3.19 6.79 -9.32
C GLU A 75 3.98 5.91 -8.35
N ILE A 76 5.18 6.34 -8.01
CA ILE A 76 6.01 5.62 -7.03
C ILE A 76 5.31 5.59 -5.67
N THR A 77 4.73 6.70 -5.25
CA THR A 77 4.00 6.79 -3.99
C THR A 77 2.86 5.77 -3.96
N GLN A 78 2.08 5.72 -5.01
CA GLN A 78 0.95 4.79 -5.08
C GLN A 78 1.40 3.35 -5.01
N VAL A 79 2.45 3.01 -5.72
CA VAL A 79 2.97 1.64 -5.71
C VAL A 79 3.47 1.26 -4.32
N LEU A 80 4.22 2.13 -3.67
CA LEU A 80 4.72 1.87 -2.32
C LEU A 80 3.60 1.67 -1.33
N LEU A 81 2.60 2.54 -1.37
CA LEU A 81 1.51 2.48 -0.41
C LEU A 81 0.58 1.30 -0.67
N PHE A 82 0.32 1.00 -1.92
CA PHE A 82 -0.51 -0.14 -2.26
C PHE A 82 0.18 -1.46 -1.88
N GLU A 83 1.48 -1.54 -2.08
CA GLU A 83 2.24 -2.70 -1.66
C GLU A 83 2.15 -2.89 -0.14
N GLY A 84 2.29 -1.81 0.62
CA GLY A 84 2.14 -1.87 2.06
C GLY A 84 0.74 -2.33 2.48
N PHE A 85 -0.28 -1.84 1.79
CA PHE A 85 -1.64 -2.29 2.04
C PHE A 85 -1.79 -3.80 1.79
N ASN A 86 -1.24 -4.27 0.69
CA ASN A 86 -1.29 -5.70 0.36
C ASN A 86 -0.55 -6.56 1.38
N GLN A 87 0.44 -6.01 2.03
CA GLN A 87 1.20 -6.71 3.07
C GLN A 87 0.57 -6.56 4.46
N GLY A 88 -0.57 -5.89 4.56
CA GLY A 88 -1.24 -5.71 5.84
C GLY A 88 -0.62 -4.66 6.73
N LYS A 89 0.14 -3.73 6.16
CA LYS A 89 0.81 -2.69 6.95
C LYS A 89 -0.15 -1.63 7.45
N TRP A 90 -1.11 -1.22 6.65
CA TRP A 90 -2.09 -0.21 7.00
C TRP A 90 -3.42 -0.47 6.32
N ASN A 91 -4.47 0.17 6.85
CA ASN A 91 -5.79 0.09 6.25
C ASN A 91 -5.93 1.13 5.13
N PRO A 92 -7.00 1.07 4.33
CA PRO A 92 -7.18 2.01 3.22
C PRO A 92 -7.25 3.47 3.67
N ASP A 93 -7.84 3.74 4.82
CA ASP A 93 -7.96 5.11 5.31
C ASP A 93 -6.59 5.70 5.62
N LEU A 94 -5.75 4.93 6.29
CA LEU A 94 -4.40 5.38 6.61
C LEU A 94 -3.57 5.50 5.33
N MET A 95 -3.77 4.60 4.37
CA MET A 95 -3.08 4.66 3.09
C MET A 95 -3.31 6.01 2.40
N VAL A 96 -4.55 6.49 2.40
CA VAL A 96 -4.87 7.78 1.81
C VAL A 96 -4.13 8.91 2.53
N LEU A 97 -4.09 8.87 3.85
CA LEU A 97 -3.39 9.88 4.63
C LEU A 97 -1.88 9.85 4.42
N LEU A 98 -1.33 8.73 4.01
CA LEU A 98 0.10 8.59 3.78
C LEU A 98 0.56 9.12 2.43
N ILE A 99 -0.35 9.38 1.51
CA ILE A 99 0.02 9.81 0.15
C ILE A 99 0.87 11.06 0.18
N GLU A 100 0.41 12.11 0.85
CA GLU A 100 1.10 13.38 0.86
C GLU A 100 2.47 13.31 1.54
N PRO A 101 2.58 12.81 2.79
CA PRO A 101 3.89 12.75 3.42
C PRO A 101 4.87 11.84 2.69
N THR A 102 4.40 10.75 2.10
CA THR A 102 5.27 9.87 1.33
C THR A 102 5.80 10.57 0.09
N ALA A 103 4.92 11.29 -0.62
CA ALA A 103 5.34 12.06 -1.79
C ALA A 103 6.40 13.09 -1.43
N TYR A 104 6.24 13.78 -0.30
CA TYR A 104 7.24 14.74 0.16
C TYR A 104 8.56 14.06 0.47
N MET A 105 8.55 12.89 1.09
CA MET A 105 9.78 12.15 1.34
C MET A 105 10.51 11.82 0.05
N LEU A 106 9.77 11.39 -0.97
CA LEU A 106 10.36 11.07 -2.27
C LEU A 106 10.91 12.31 -2.95
N MET A 107 10.24 13.44 -2.80
CA MET A 107 10.74 14.70 -3.36
C MET A 107 12.04 15.16 -2.70
N ALA A 108 12.27 14.76 -1.46
CA ALA A 108 13.46 15.15 -0.72
C ALA A 108 14.68 14.27 -1.03
N LEU A 109 14.50 13.22 -1.78
CA LEU A 109 15.62 12.39 -2.19
C LEU A 109 16.45 13.12 -3.26
#